data_1d5e0665151253784b05df3d74b90dbe
#
_entry.id   1d5e0665151253784b05df3d74b90dbe
#
_cell.length_a   1.000
_cell.length_b   1.000
_cell.length_c   1.000
_cell.angle_alpha   90.00
_cell.angle_beta   90.00
_cell.angle_gamma   90.00
#
_symmetry.space_group_name_H-M   'P 1'
#
loop_
_entity.id
_entity.type
_entity.pdbx_description
1 polymer ?
#
loop_
_entity_poly.entity_id
_entity_poly.type
_entity_poly.pdbx_seq_one_letter_code
_entity_poly.pdbx_strand_id
1 'polypeptide(L)'
;MVYRGKKVMLDSDLAEIYGYETKNFKRQVKNNIAKFEGDDFMFELNDVEVENLSRCKNFTLNMGRGSNIKYKPYVFTEQGVYMLMTVLRGDLAIKQSRALVKTFKKMKDYILENRDLIGQREILQLSMETANNRMEINKINSDMLSLEKQISNVAEGM
;
A
#
# COMPACT_ATOMS: atom_id res chain seq x y z
N MET A 1 -7.12 0.77 11.07
CA MET A 1 -7.05 -0.68 11.33
C MET A 1 -6.16 -1.33 10.29
N VAL A 2 -5.70 -2.58 10.51
CA VAL A 2 -4.94 -3.34 9.50
C VAL A 2 -5.64 -4.67 9.27
N TYR A 3 -6.03 -4.96 8.04
CA TYR A 3 -6.59 -6.23 7.59
C TYR A 3 -5.89 -6.68 6.31
N ARG A 4 -5.57 -7.95 6.20
CA ARG A 4 -4.85 -8.53 5.04
C ARG A 4 -3.59 -7.75 4.66
N GLY A 5 -2.85 -7.23 5.67
CA GLY A 5 -1.63 -6.43 5.48
C GLY A 5 -1.87 -4.99 5.00
N LYS A 6 -3.11 -4.56 4.81
CA LYS A 6 -3.46 -3.22 4.32
C LYS A 6 -4.04 -2.36 5.45
N LYS A 7 -3.69 -1.08 5.48
CA LYS A 7 -4.36 -0.09 6.35
C LYS A 7 -5.74 0.21 5.77
N VAL A 8 -6.77 0.06 6.58
CA VAL A 8 -8.16 0.21 6.14
C VAL A 8 -9.03 0.98 7.14
N MET A 9 -10.13 1.53 6.65
CA MET A 9 -11.19 2.16 7.44
C MET A 9 -12.52 1.47 7.17
N LEU A 10 -13.38 1.41 8.19
CA LEU A 10 -14.73 0.85 8.07
C LEU A 10 -15.66 1.79 7.31
N ASP A 11 -16.63 1.21 6.65
CA ASP A 11 -17.72 1.93 5.98
C ASP A 11 -18.55 2.79 6.94
N SER A 12 -18.76 2.33 8.18
CA SER A 12 -19.44 3.09 9.24
C SER A 12 -18.67 4.34 9.65
N ASP A 13 -17.35 4.20 9.86
CA ASP A 13 -16.49 5.30 10.27
C ASP A 13 -16.38 6.36 9.14
N LEU A 14 -16.28 5.89 7.90
CA LEU A 14 -16.27 6.77 6.72
C LEU A 14 -17.60 7.47 6.50
N ALA A 15 -18.73 6.77 6.71
CA ALA A 15 -20.05 7.38 6.63
C ALA A 15 -20.19 8.53 7.65
N GLU A 16 -19.75 8.32 8.88
CA GLU A 16 -19.75 9.34 9.92
C GLU A 16 -18.87 10.55 9.53
N ILE A 17 -17.64 10.32 9.08
CA ILE A 17 -16.71 11.38 8.65
C ILE A 17 -17.30 12.24 7.52
N TYR A 18 -17.97 11.60 6.56
CA TYR A 18 -18.56 12.30 5.42
C TYR A 18 -19.99 12.83 5.67
N GLY A 19 -20.53 12.64 6.89
CA GLY A 19 -21.87 13.09 7.27
C GLY A 19 -23.00 12.33 6.59
N TYR A 20 -22.78 11.05 6.30
CA TYR A 20 -23.78 10.16 5.71
C TYR A 20 -24.32 9.18 6.75
N GLU A 21 -25.60 8.84 6.64
CA GLU A 21 -26.09 7.60 7.23
C GLU A 21 -25.42 6.40 6.54
N THR A 22 -24.98 5.40 7.30
CA THR A 22 -24.27 4.21 6.76
C THR A 22 -25.03 3.54 5.62
N LYS A 23 -26.37 3.49 5.70
CA LYS A 23 -27.22 2.94 4.63
C LYS A 23 -27.10 3.74 3.31
N ASN A 24 -27.10 5.05 3.41
CA ASN A 24 -27.00 5.94 2.26
C ASN A 24 -25.59 5.91 1.67
N PHE A 25 -24.58 5.86 2.52
CA PHE A 25 -23.18 5.69 2.12
C PHE A 25 -22.99 4.40 1.30
N LYS A 26 -23.42 3.24 1.84
CA LYS A 26 -23.39 1.95 1.16
C LYS A 26 -24.11 1.98 -0.19
N ARG A 27 -25.24 2.68 -0.27
CA ARG A 27 -25.98 2.84 -1.52
C ARG A 27 -25.17 3.62 -2.57
N GLN A 28 -24.46 4.70 -2.18
CA GLN A 28 -23.60 5.45 -3.09
C GLN A 28 -22.44 4.59 -3.62
N VAL A 29 -21.81 3.82 -2.73
CA VAL A 29 -20.74 2.89 -3.11
C VAL A 29 -21.27 1.83 -4.08
N LYS A 30 -22.41 1.20 -3.74
CA LYS A 30 -23.03 0.17 -4.57
C LYS A 30 -23.40 0.67 -5.96
N ASN A 31 -23.92 1.89 -6.06
CA ASN A 31 -24.27 2.51 -7.35
C ASN A 31 -23.03 2.83 -8.22
N ASN A 32 -21.84 2.79 -7.64
CA ASN A 32 -20.57 3.07 -8.28
C ASN A 32 -19.56 1.90 -8.11
N ILE A 33 -20.08 0.69 -7.92
CA ILE A 33 -19.26 -0.47 -7.53
C ILE A 33 -18.08 -0.73 -8.47
N ALA A 34 -18.26 -0.50 -9.77
CA ALA A 34 -17.21 -0.66 -10.76
C ALA A 34 -15.95 0.18 -10.50
N LYS A 35 -16.08 1.29 -9.74
CA LYS A 35 -14.92 2.11 -9.33
C LYS A 35 -14.13 1.50 -8.17
N PHE A 36 -14.69 0.53 -7.48
CA PHE A 36 -14.10 -0.10 -6.30
C PHE A 36 -13.74 -1.57 -6.54
N GLU A 37 -13.67 -1.98 -7.78
CA GLU A 37 -13.35 -3.34 -8.14
C GLU A 37 -11.89 -3.68 -7.76
N GLY A 38 -11.74 -4.74 -6.98
CA GLY A 38 -10.45 -5.23 -6.50
C GLY A 38 -10.16 -4.88 -5.02
N ASP A 39 -9.45 -5.80 -4.37
CA ASP A 39 -9.06 -5.70 -2.95
C ASP A 39 -8.11 -4.52 -2.64
N ASP A 40 -7.62 -3.82 -3.67
CA ASP A 40 -6.81 -2.62 -3.52
C ASP A 40 -7.65 -1.39 -3.20
N PHE A 41 -8.94 -1.42 -3.45
CA PHE A 41 -9.87 -0.33 -3.16
C PHE A 41 -10.74 -0.64 -1.95
N MET A 42 -11.48 -1.73 -1.98
CA MET A 42 -12.33 -2.15 -0.86
C MET A 42 -12.56 -3.65 -0.87
N PHE A 43 -12.90 -4.20 0.29
CA PHE A 43 -13.33 -5.59 0.42
C PHE A 43 -14.29 -5.77 1.59
N GLU A 44 -15.07 -6.83 1.56
CA GLU A 44 -15.95 -7.24 2.63
C GLU A 44 -15.17 -8.08 3.65
N LEU A 45 -15.37 -7.80 4.95
CA LEU A 45 -14.76 -8.61 6.00
C LEU A 45 -15.44 -9.98 6.08
N ASN A 46 -14.63 -11.03 6.25
CA ASN A 46 -15.16 -12.37 6.52
C ASN A 46 -15.58 -12.52 7.99
N ASP A 47 -16.20 -13.66 8.33
CA ASP A 47 -16.77 -13.87 9.68
C ASP A 47 -15.71 -13.80 10.78
N VAL A 48 -14.52 -14.33 10.55
CA VAL A 48 -13.38 -14.31 11.48
C VAL A 48 -12.87 -12.88 11.69
N GLU A 49 -12.76 -12.11 10.61
CA GLU A 49 -12.32 -10.71 10.64
C GLU A 49 -13.34 -9.84 11.39
N VAL A 50 -14.64 -10.11 11.22
CA VAL A 50 -15.74 -9.41 11.94
C VAL A 50 -15.72 -9.76 13.42
N GLU A 51 -15.46 -11.02 13.79
CA GLU A 51 -15.35 -11.43 15.18
C GLU A 51 -14.17 -10.74 15.88
N ASN A 52 -13.02 -10.67 15.22
CA ASN A 52 -11.85 -9.95 15.71
C ASN A 52 -12.12 -8.45 15.85
N LEU A 53 -12.86 -7.84 14.93
CA LEU A 53 -13.27 -6.44 15.02
C LEU A 53 -14.13 -6.19 16.27
N SER A 54 -15.06 -7.09 16.56
CA SER A 54 -15.95 -7.01 17.72
C SER A 54 -15.20 -7.11 19.05
N ARG A 55 -14.11 -7.87 19.09
CA ARG A 55 -13.24 -8.02 20.28
C ARG A 55 -12.33 -6.81 20.50
N CYS A 56 -11.80 -6.19 19.45
CA CYS A 56 -10.82 -5.11 19.53
C CYS A 56 -11.43 -3.73 19.84
N LYS A 57 -12.65 -3.49 19.44
CA LYS A 57 -13.44 -2.32 19.84
C LYS A 57 -14.60 -2.88 20.68
N ASN A 58 -14.96 -2.22 21.79
CA ASN A 58 -16.31 -2.36 22.37
C ASN A 58 -17.36 -1.91 21.34
N PHE A 59 -17.19 -2.40 20.12
CA PHE A 59 -18.06 -2.12 18.99
C PHE A 59 -19.33 -2.90 19.27
N THR A 60 -20.25 -2.23 19.94
CA THR A 60 -21.62 -2.65 20.04
C THR A 60 -22.22 -2.57 18.64
N LEU A 61 -21.85 -3.54 17.79
CA LEU A 61 -22.84 -3.99 16.82
C LEU A 61 -24.08 -4.23 17.67
N ASN A 62 -25.18 -3.56 17.39
CA ASN A 62 -26.45 -3.82 18.02
C ASN A 62 -26.78 -5.31 17.87
N MET A 63 -26.11 -6.13 18.66
CA MET A 63 -26.38 -7.53 18.84
C MET A 63 -27.57 -7.64 19.80
N GLY A 64 -28.75 -7.27 19.32
CA GLY A 64 -29.98 -7.79 19.90
C GLY A 64 -29.82 -9.32 19.87
N ARG A 65 -30.11 -9.97 21.02
CA ARG A 65 -30.13 -11.43 21.14
C ARG A 65 -30.87 -12.04 19.94
N GLY A 66 -30.12 -12.78 19.05
CA GLY A 66 -30.66 -13.45 17.88
C GLY A 66 -30.38 -12.79 16.53
N SER A 67 -29.60 -11.74 16.45
CA SER A 67 -29.24 -11.10 15.17
C SER A 67 -28.02 -11.81 14.57
N ASN A 68 -28.28 -12.71 13.62
CA ASN A 68 -27.31 -13.03 12.60
C ASN A 68 -26.84 -11.70 11.99
N ILE A 69 -25.51 -11.48 11.87
CA ILE A 69 -24.95 -10.29 11.23
C ILE A 69 -25.49 -10.27 9.79
N LYS A 70 -26.57 -9.51 9.60
CA LYS A 70 -27.32 -9.51 8.33
C LYS A 70 -26.54 -8.85 7.20
N TYR A 71 -25.46 -8.10 7.53
CA TYR A 71 -24.60 -7.40 6.57
C TYR A 71 -23.18 -7.34 7.10
N LYS A 72 -22.27 -7.96 6.39
CA LYS A 72 -20.84 -7.82 6.66
C LYS A 72 -20.37 -6.39 6.37
N PRO A 73 -19.49 -5.82 7.21
CA PRO A 73 -18.95 -4.49 6.96
C PRO A 73 -17.98 -4.50 5.80
N TYR A 74 -17.98 -3.42 5.03
CA TYR A 74 -16.96 -3.13 4.05
C TYR A 74 -15.83 -2.33 4.68
N VAL A 75 -14.62 -2.59 4.23
CA VAL A 75 -13.44 -1.81 4.57
C VAL A 75 -12.83 -1.22 3.32
N PHE A 76 -12.31 0.00 3.45
CA PHE A 76 -11.71 0.76 2.37
C PHE A 76 -10.23 0.97 2.64
N THR A 77 -9.40 0.68 1.67
CA THR A 77 -7.98 1.00 1.70
C THR A 77 -7.76 2.50 1.49
N GLU A 78 -6.53 2.95 1.53
CA GLU A 78 -6.19 4.35 1.21
C GLU A 78 -6.66 4.72 -0.21
N GLN A 79 -6.44 3.85 -1.20
CA GLN A 79 -6.91 4.05 -2.58
C GLN A 79 -8.44 4.09 -2.65
N GLY A 80 -9.12 3.23 -1.87
CA GLY A 80 -10.57 3.23 -1.75
C GLY A 80 -11.11 4.54 -1.18
N VAL A 81 -10.44 5.10 -0.18
CA VAL A 81 -10.81 6.42 0.38
C VAL A 81 -10.63 7.53 -0.67
N TYR A 82 -9.55 7.51 -1.45
CA TYR A 82 -9.39 8.46 -2.56
C TYR A 82 -10.48 8.31 -3.62
N MET A 83 -10.89 7.09 -3.93
CA MET A 83 -11.99 6.82 -4.86
C MET A 83 -13.33 7.34 -4.32
N LEU A 84 -13.60 7.21 -3.01
CA LEU A 84 -14.81 7.75 -2.37
C LEU A 84 -15.00 9.23 -2.61
N MET A 85 -13.92 10.02 -2.65
CA MET A 85 -13.98 11.46 -2.92
C MET A 85 -14.56 11.79 -4.30
N THR A 86 -14.53 10.83 -5.23
CA THR A 86 -15.09 10.99 -6.58
C THR A 86 -16.54 10.54 -6.68
N VAL A 87 -17.04 9.86 -5.67
CA VAL A 87 -18.38 9.22 -5.64
C VAL A 87 -19.32 9.95 -4.69
N LEU A 88 -18.81 10.35 -3.53
CA LEU A 88 -19.58 11.03 -2.52
C LEU A 88 -19.86 12.48 -2.91
N ARG A 89 -21.02 12.96 -2.50
CA ARG A 89 -21.45 14.35 -2.68
C ARG A 89 -21.46 15.04 -1.32
N GLY A 90 -20.94 16.24 -1.27
CA GLY A 90 -20.91 17.05 -0.04
C GLY A 90 -19.65 17.89 0.02
N ASP A 91 -19.66 18.92 0.84
CA ASP A 91 -18.59 19.93 0.91
C ASP A 91 -17.23 19.33 1.27
N LEU A 92 -17.21 18.33 2.16
CA LEU A 92 -15.97 17.68 2.57
C LEU A 92 -15.36 16.90 1.40
N ALA A 93 -16.18 16.10 0.69
CA ALA A 93 -15.72 15.33 -0.45
C ALA A 93 -15.20 16.23 -1.58
N ILE A 94 -15.89 17.35 -1.83
CA ILE A 94 -15.47 18.36 -2.81
C ILE A 94 -14.13 19.01 -2.41
N LYS A 95 -13.97 19.41 -1.15
CA LYS A 95 -12.72 20.00 -0.65
C LYS A 95 -11.56 19.02 -0.79
N GLN A 96 -11.78 17.76 -0.41
CA GLN A 96 -10.75 16.71 -0.46
C GLN A 96 -10.38 16.36 -1.91
N SER A 97 -11.34 16.19 -2.81
CA SER A 97 -11.04 15.94 -4.23
C SER A 97 -10.24 17.07 -4.87
N ARG A 98 -10.59 18.32 -4.56
CA ARG A 98 -9.83 19.49 -5.05
C ARG A 98 -8.40 19.53 -4.49
N ALA A 99 -8.23 19.18 -3.20
CA ALA A 99 -6.92 19.10 -2.58
C ALA A 99 -6.06 17.98 -3.23
N LEU A 100 -6.67 16.80 -3.47
CA LEU A 100 -6.01 15.68 -4.13
C LEU A 100 -5.52 16.06 -5.53
N VAL A 101 -6.37 16.68 -6.35
CA VAL A 101 -6.00 17.12 -7.71
C VAL A 101 -4.86 18.13 -7.67
N LYS A 102 -4.91 19.12 -6.73
CA LYS A 102 -3.83 20.10 -6.56
C LYS A 102 -2.51 19.44 -6.14
N THR A 103 -2.56 18.48 -5.22
CA THR A 103 -1.38 17.74 -4.76
C THR A 103 -0.79 16.92 -5.90
N PHE A 104 -1.61 16.21 -6.65
CA PHE A 104 -1.18 15.45 -7.82
C PHE A 104 -0.49 16.35 -8.86
N LYS A 105 -1.07 17.52 -9.14
CA LYS A 105 -0.44 18.48 -10.04
C LYS A 105 0.93 18.93 -9.53
N LYS A 106 1.04 19.30 -8.25
CA LYS A 106 2.33 19.68 -7.64
C LYS A 106 3.36 18.56 -7.71
N MET A 107 2.97 17.31 -7.43
CA MET A 107 3.87 16.15 -7.56
C MET A 107 4.36 15.98 -8.99
N LYS A 108 3.46 16.09 -9.97
CA LYS A 108 3.81 15.99 -11.39
C LYS A 108 4.78 17.11 -11.79
N ASP A 109 4.49 18.34 -11.40
CA ASP A 109 5.35 19.49 -11.70
C ASP A 109 6.74 19.28 -11.05
N TYR A 110 6.80 18.87 -9.78
CA TYR A 110 8.06 18.56 -9.09
C TYR A 110 8.87 17.45 -9.77
N ILE A 111 8.22 16.37 -10.22
CA ILE A 111 8.90 15.27 -10.94
C ILE A 111 9.47 15.78 -12.26
N LEU A 112 8.72 16.61 -12.99
CA LEU A 112 9.19 17.19 -14.27
C LEU A 112 10.38 18.14 -14.09
N GLU A 113 10.32 19.00 -13.06
CA GLU A 113 11.39 19.96 -12.73
C GLU A 113 12.67 19.26 -12.24
N ASN A 114 12.53 18.11 -11.59
CA ASN A 114 13.67 17.37 -11.00
C ASN A 114 14.00 16.08 -11.77
N ARG A 115 13.52 15.93 -12.99
CA ARG A 115 13.71 14.71 -13.79
C ARG A 115 15.17 14.35 -13.98
N ASP A 116 16.01 15.33 -14.24
CA ASP A 116 17.44 15.13 -14.47
C ASP A 116 18.17 14.74 -13.16
N LEU A 117 17.75 15.28 -12.02
CA LEU A 117 18.30 14.93 -10.71
C LEU A 117 17.93 13.51 -10.28
N ILE A 118 16.73 13.06 -10.60
CA ILE A 118 16.26 11.69 -10.30
C ILE A 118 17.07 10.69 -11.12
N GLY A 119 17.20 10.91 -12.44
CA GLY A 119 18.01 10.07 -13.31
C GLY A 119 19.50 10.05 -12.93
N GLN A 120 20.07 11.18 -12.55
CA GLN A 120 21.46 11.27 -12.10
C GLN A 120 21.72 10.50 -10.80
N ARG A 121 20.78 10.50 -9.84
CA ARG A 121 20.90 9.72 -8.61
C ARG A 121 20.90 8.21 -8.88
N GLU A 122 20.01 7.73 -9.74
CA GLU A 122 19.97 6.32 -10.13
C GLU A 122 21.24 5.87 -10.86
N ILE A 123 21.75 6.70 -11.78
CA ILE A 123 23.02 6.44 -12.48
C ILE A 123 24.19 6.40 -11.49
N LEU A 124 24.24 7.33 -10.54
CA LEU A 124 25.27 7.37 -9.52
C LEU A 124 25.22 6.12 -8.63
N GLN A 125 24.03 5.72 -8.20
CA GLN A 125 23.86 4.52 -7.39
C GLN A 125 24.27 3.25 -8.13
N LEU A 126 23.86 3.07 -9.39
CA LEU A 126 24.30 1.98 -10.26
C LEU A 126 25.80 1.98 -10.49
N SER A 127 26.43 3.15 -10.64
CA SER A 127 27.87 3.25 -10.81
C SER A 127 28.65 2.84 -9.55
N MET A 128 28.13 3.19 -8.37
CA MET A 128 28.71 2.76 -7.08
C MET A 128 28.58 1.25 -6.87
N GLU A 129 27.42 0.66 -7.15
CA GLU A 129 27.22 -0.79 -7.09
C GLU A 129 28.15 -1.53 -8.05
N THR A 130 28.30 -1.02 -9.28
CA THR A 130 29.20 -1.60 -10.28
C THR A 130 30.66 -1.53 -9.83
N ALA A 131 31.10 -0.44 -9.20
CA ALA A 131 32.44 -0.30 -8.65
C ALA A 131 32.69 -1.29 -7.51
N ASN A 132 31.72 -1.46 -6.59
CA ASN A 132 31.80 -2.43 -5.50
C ASN A 132 31.90 -3.86 -6.02
N ASN A 133 31.07 -4.24 -6.98
CA ASN A 133 31.10 -5.57 -7.59
C ASN A 133 32.46 -5.83 -8.29
N ARG A 134 33.05 -4.82 -8.94
CA ARG A 134 34.40 -4.95 -9.50
C ARG A 134 35.48 -5.19 -8.45
N MET A 135 35.39 -4.53 -7.30
CA MET A 135 36.36 -4.75 -6.21
C MET A 135 36.24 -6.17 -5.66
N GLU A 136 35.02 -6.67 -5.47
CA GLU A 136 34.78 -8.05 -5.04
C GLU A 136 35.30 -9.08 -6.03
N ILE A 137 35.04 -8.88 -7.33
CA ILE A 137 35.54 -9.76 -8.38
C ILE A 137 37.11 -9.77 -8.39
N ASN A 138 37.75 -8.62 -8.26
CA ASN A 138 39.20 -8.55 -8.19
C ASN A 138 39.76 -9.26 -6.97
N LYS A 139 39.10 -9.17 -5.83
CA LYS A 139 39.45 -9.90 -4.60
C LYS A 139 39.37 -11.40 -4.83
N ILE A 140 38.23 -11.89 -5.34
CA ILE A 140 38.00 -13.31 -5.63
C ILE A 140 39.08 -13.83 -6.61
N ASN A 141 39.40 -13.08 -7.67
CA ASN A 141 40.45 -13.46 -8.61
C ASN A 141 41.82 -13.56 -7.95
N SER A 142 42.16 -12.64 -7.04
CA SER A 142 43.43 -12.70 -6.31
C SER A 142 43.49 -13.91 -5.36
N ASP A 143 42.39 -14.21 -4.71
CA ASP A 143 42.28 -15.38 -3.83
C ASP A 143 42.40 -16.70 -4.64
N MET A 144 41.76 -16.78 -5.80
CA MET A 144 41.91 -17.92 -6.72
C MET A 144 43.34 -18.14 -7.16
N LEU A 145 44.04 -17.08 -7.57
CA LEU A 145 45.45 -17.16 -7.97
C LEU A 145 46.35 -17.66 -6.81
N SER A 146 46.06 -17.26 -5.60
CA SER A 146 46.77 -17.71 -4.40
C SER A 146 46.54 -19.20 -4.13
N LEU A 147 45.30 -19.68 -4.28
CA LEU A 147 44.94 -21.09 -4.14
C LEU A 147 45.56 -21.96 -5.23
N GLU A 148 45.59 -21.51 -6.49
CA GLU A 148 46.23 -22.20 -7.58
C GLU A 148 47.72 -22.42 -7.33
N LYS A 149 48.42 -21.38 -6.81
CA LYS A 149 49.81 -21.50 -6.40
C LYS A 149 50.01 -22.51 -5.27
N GLN A 150 49.15 -22.53 -4.29
CA GLN A 150 49.21 -23.50 -3.19
C GLN A 150 49.02 -24.93 -3.68
N ILE A 151 48.09 -25.16 -4.60
CA ILE A 151 47.82 -26.47 -5.19
C ILE A 151 49.04 -26.93 -6.02
N SER A 152 49.61 -26.04 -6.82
CA SER A 152 50.81 -26.34 -7.61
C SER A 152 51.99 -26.76 -6.73
N ASN A 153 52.25 -26.00 -5.64
CA ASN A 153 53.32 -26.32 -4.69
C ASN A 153 53.13 -27.67 -3.99
N VAL A 154 51.89 -28.05 -3.70
CA VAL A 154 51.58 -29.36 -3.09
C VAL A 154 51.78 -30.47 -4.13
N ALA A 155 51.44 -30.27 -5.38
CA ALA A 155 51.64 -31.26 -6.47
C ALA A 155 53.08 -31.51 -6.82
N GLU A 156 53.96 -30.49 -6.70
CA GLU A 156 55.41 -30.60 -6.97
C GLU A 156 56.19 -31.19 -5.77
N GLY A 157 55.59 -31.19 -4.58
CA GLY A 157 56.21 -31.71 -3.36
C GLY A 157 55.90 -33.20 -3.05
N MET A 158 55.13 -33.86 -3.91
CA MET A 158 54.85 -35.28 -3.88
C MET A 158 55.66 -36.04 -4.92
#